data_10089a084530b55c32b906610f79ecd8
#
_entry.id   10089a084530b55c32b906610f79ecd8
#
_cell.length_a   1.000
_cell.length_b   1.000
_cell.length_c   1.000
_cell.angle_alpha   90.00
_cell.angle_beta   90.00
_cell.angle_gamma   90.00
#
_symmetry.space_group_name_H-M   'P 1'
#
loop_
_entity.id
_entity.type
_entity.pdbx_description
1 polymer ?
#
loop_
_entity_poly.entity_id
_entity_poly.type
_entity_poly.pdbx_seq_one_letter_code
_entity_poly.pdbx_strand_id
1 'polypeptide(L)'
;VEITYDTEALTLVDVKEHAAYHSTVKADGSVVLAYADLEALDTLATLTFAAKTTDDTVVHIATKHLNDQKPAYDEALTIRFAHTNTEIRDAKEATCLEDGYTGDTYCLDCGKLVKKGETIPALGHDFGPWTVTKEATCTEDGTRERSCSRCGEKETEVIPANCPSQGFTDVDQSKWYHEAIDFVVSQNLMRGMSDTLFQPDGNMTRAQMVTVLYRLADTPAVEGSVPFTDVKAGQFYSDALVWAYENGIAKGVTDQRFAPHTSVTREQMVVFFARFAQLNGQTVEAKGDLSNYHDADAVSNYARESMTWAVETGLIQGVTTTTLSPKTTSTRAQIAEVLLRYCTIFG
;
A
#
# COMPACT_ATOMS: atom_id res chain seq x y z
N VAL A 1 69.85 -9.67 29.79
CA VAL A 1 68.45 -9.25 29.71
C VAL A 1 67.80 -9.65 31.01
N GLU A 2 67.07 -8.71 31.64
CA GLU A 2 66.24 -8.98 32.79
C GLU A 2 64.78 -8.80 32.38
N ILE A 3 63.95 -9.80 32.72
CA ILE A 3 62.51 -9.82 32.44
C ILE A 3 61.80 -9.81 33.75
N THR A 4 60.97 -8.81 33.96
CA THR A 4 60.11 -8.68 35.14
C THR A 4 58.65 -8.71 34.72
N TYR A 5 57.81 -9.30 35.57
CA TYR A 5 56.39 -9.42 35.32
C TYR A 5 55.61 -9.40 36.63
N ASP A 6 54.33 -9.14 36.54
CA ASP A 6 53.46 -9.17 37.70
C ASP A 6 53.24 -10.65 38.14
N THR A 7 53.84 -11.04 39.27
CA THR A 7 53.74 -12.39 39.82
C THR A 7 52.38 -12.71 40.42
N GLU A 8 51.50 -11.74 40.64
CA GLU A 8 50.10 -11.92 41.04
C GLU A 8 49.23 -12.27 39.81
N ALA A 9 49.60 -11.73 38.64
CA ALA A 9 48.88 -11.93 37.39
C ALA A 9 49.36 -13.16 36.58
N LEU A 10 50.68 -13.46 36.65
CA LEU A 10 51.30 -14.52 35.86
C LEU A 10 52.13 -15.46 36.74
N THR A 11 52.17 -16.73 36.34
CA THR A 11 53.11 -17.72 36.83
C THR A 11 54.05 -18.13 35.69
N LEU A 12 55.37 -18.00 35.89
CA LEU A 12 56.33 -18.57 34.94
C LEU A 12 56.27 -20.11 35.01
N VAL A 13 55.96 -20.73 33.88
CA VAL A 13 55.77 -22.18 33.79
C VAL A 13 57.06 -22.83 33.28
N ASP A 14 57.68 -22.23 32.27
CA ASP A 14 58.85 -22.78 31.61
C ASP A 14 59.75 -21.69 31.04
N VAL A 15 61.06 -21.94 31.03
CA VAL A 15 62.08 -21.15 30.34
C VAL A 15 62.84 -22.09 29.44
N LYS A 16 62.54 -22.07 28.14
CA LYS A 16 63.24 -22.84 27.14
C LYS A 16 64.45 -22.05 26.59
N GLU A 17 65.63 -22.46 27.03
CA GLU A 17 66.87 -21.87 26.58
C GLU A 17 67.21 -22.27 25.13
N HIS A 18 67.78 -21.35 24.38
CA HIS A 18 68.40 -21.60 23.09
C HIS A 18 69.94 -21.66 23.27
N ALA A 19 70.64 -22.34 22.40
CA ALA A 19 72.07 -22.65 22.55
C ALA A 19 72.92 -21.39 22.89
N ALA A 20 73.80 -21.50 23.86
CA ALA A 20 74.81 -20.53 24.26
C ALA A 20 74.40 -19.41 25.28
N TYR A 21 73.39 -19.61 26.11
CA TYR A 21 73.08 -18.70 27.20
C TYR A 21 72.67 -19.49 28.48
N HIS A 22 72.65 -18.77 29.63
CA HIS A 22 72.12 -19.27 30.89
C HIS A 22 70.92 -18.45 31.30
N SER A 23 69.90 -19.11 31.83
CA SER A 23 68.79 -18.47 32.48
C SER A 23 68.83 -18.64 34.00
N THR A 24 68.41 -17.66 34.75
CA THR A 24 68.25 -17.72 36.19
C THR A 24 66.93 -17.09 36.58
N VAL A 25 66.07 -17.82 37.28
CA VAL A 25 64.86 -17.29 37.89
C VAL A 25 65.21 -16.87 39.29
N LYS A 26 65.02 -15.58 39.62
CA LYS A 26 65.29 -15.03 40.93
C LYS A 26 64.15 -15.31 41.89
N ALA A 27 64.41 -15.13 43.20
CA ALA A 27 63.41 -15.31 44.26
C ALA A 27 62.22 -14.36 44.14
N ASP A 28 62.40 -13.21 43.51
CA ASP A 28 61.34 -12.22 43.20
C ASP A 28 60.51 -12.58 41.93
N GLY A 29 60.83 -13.71 41.33
CA GLY A 29 60.18 -14.18 40.11
C GLY A 29 60.76 -13.62 38.78
N SER A 30 61.68 -12.65 38.85
CA SER A 30 62.32 -12.11 37.64
C SER A 30 63.19 -13.15 36.95
N VAL A 31 63.29 -13.10 35.66
CA VAL A 31 64.12 -13.99 34.84
C VAL A 31 65.29 -13.20 34.30
N VAL A 32 66.50 -13.66 34.54
CA VAL A 32 67.73 -13.10 34.00
C VAL A 32 68.27 -14.04 32.95
N LEU A 33 68.47 -13.56 31.74
CA LEU A 33 69.09 -14.26 30.65
C LEU A 33 70.48 -13.69 30.40
N ALA A 34 71.49 -14.53 30.46
CA ALA A 34 72.88 -14.17 30.16
C ALA A 34 73.28 -14.80 28.80
N TYR A 35 73.82 -13.99 27.93
CA TYR A 35 74.30 -14.39 26.62
C TYR A 35 75.76 -13.93 26.42
N ALA A 36 76.61 -14.80 25.91
CA ALA A 36 78.05 -14.55 25.78
C ALA A 36 78.56 -15.08 24.43
N ASP A 37 77.93 -14.75 23.30
CA ASP A 37 78.44 -15.11 22.00
C ASP A 37 78.56 -13.86 21.11
N LEU A 38 79.34 -13.99 20.03
CA LEU A 38 79.62 -12.91 19.09
C LEU A 38 78.65 -12.91 17.90
N GLU A 39 77.78 -13.91 17.79
CA GLU A 39 76.80 -14.02 16.72
C GLU A 39 75.44 -13.44 17.16
N ALA A 40 74.76 -12.76 16.27
CA ALA A 40 73.39 -12.30 16.48
C ALA A 40 72.43 -13.50 16.45
N LEU A 41 71.63 -13.66 17.52
CA LEU A 41 70.57 -14.67 17.59
C LEU A 41 69.21 -14.00 17.48
N ASP A 42 68.34 -14.61 16.71
CA ASP A 42 66.94 -14.15 16.53
C ASP A 42 66.10 -14.35 17.83
N THR A 43 66.46 -15.36 18.61
CA THR A 43 65.72 -15.73 19.83
C THR A 43 66.67 -16.16 20.94
N LEU A 44 66.66 -15.49 22.07
CA LEU A 44 67.45 -15.84 23.25
C LEU A 44 66.82 -16.92 24.09
N ALA A 45 65.59 -16.80 24.37
CA ALA A 45 64.76 -17.76 25.12
C ALA A 45 63.27 -17.63 24.79
N THR A 46 62.54 -18.71 25.04
CA THR A 46 61.10 -18.67 25.06
C THR A 46 60.61 -18.84 26.49
N LEU A 47 59.86 -17.90 26.98
CA LEU A 47 59.28 -17.95 28.30
C LEU A 47 57.79 -18.29 28.17
N THR A 48 57.35 -19.30 28.91
CA THR A 48 55.95 -19.68 28.95
C THR A 48 55.35 -19.29 30.27
N PHE A 49 54.28 -18.52 30.23
CA PHE A 49 53.54 -18.07 31.42
C PHE A 49 52.16 -18.69 31.48
N ALA A 50 51.73 -19.04 32.67
CA ALA A 50 50.32 -19.34 32.96
C ALA A 50 49.67 -18.08 33.60
N ALA A 51 48.51 -17.72 33.08
CA ALA A 51 47.74 -16.62 33.67
C ALA A 51 47.10 -17.03 35.00
N LYS A 52 47.25 -16.19 36.00
CA LYS A 52 46.54 -16.30 37.29
C LYS A 52 45.29 -15.43 37.33
N THR A 53 45.23 -14.38 36.51
CA THR A 53 44.12 -13.47 36.40
C THR A 53 43.64 -13.37 34.95
N THR A 54 42.49 -12.78 34.74
CA THR A 54 41.95 -12.44 33.41
C THR A 54 42.06 -10.94 33.11
N ASP A 55 42.86 -10.23 33.89
CA ASP A 55 43.18 -8.81 33.69
C ASP A 55 44.39 -8.66 32.78
N ASP A 56 44.41 -7.64 31.96
CA ASP A 56 45.59 -7.28 31.19
C ASP A 56 46.78 -7.05 32.13
N THR A 57 47.91 -7.56 31.73
CA THR A 57 49.13 -7.44 32.53
C THR A 57 50.29 -7.04 31.67
N VAL A 58 51.40 -6.66 32.30
CA VAL A 58 52.60 -6.17 31.60
C VAL A 58 53.82 -7.04 31.95
N VAL A 59 54.57 -7.39 30.92
CA VAL A 59 55.92 -7.99 31.04
C VAL A 59 56.92 -6.96 30.59
N HIS A 60 57.83 -6.59 31.49
CA HIS A 60 58.93 -5.68 31.19
C HIS A 60 60.18 -6.43 30.81
N ILE A 61 60.81 -6.01 29.71
CA ILE A 61 62.08 -6.58 29.21
C ILE A 61 63.12 -5.46 29.19
N ALA A 62 64.15 -5.59 30.01
CA ALA A 62 65.20 -4.59 30.08
C ALA A 62 66.61 -5.21 29.88
N THR A 63 67.47 -4.57 29.13
CA THR A 63 68.87 -4.96 29.03
C THR A 63 69.73 -4.18 30.07
N LYS A 64 70.34 -4.88 31.02
CA LYS A 64 71.20 -4.23 32.07
C LYS A 64 72.63 -4.00 31.63
N HIS A 65 73.26 -4.89 30.92
CA HIS A 65 74.62 -4.77 30.41
C HIS A 65 74.80 -5.47 29.06
N LEU A 66 75.42 -4.78 28.13
CA LEU A 66 75.90 -5.36 26.87
C LEU A 66 77.31 -4.86 26.60
N ASN A 67 78.35 -5.71 26.78
CA ASN A 67 79.73 -5.40 26.50
C ASN A 67 80.24 -4.07 27.09
N ASP A 68 80.04 -3.81 28.44
CA ASP A 68 80.36 -2.58 29.16
C ASP A 68 79.74 -1.30 28.63
N GLN A 69 78.90 -1.36 27.68
CA GLN A 69 78.06 -0.25 27.24
C GLN A 69 76.66 -0.36 27.89
N LYS A 70 76.07 0.76 28.24
CA LYS A 70 74.71 0.81 28.79
C LYS A 70 73.68 0.80 27.66
N PRO A 71 73.10 -0.32 27.30
CA PRO A 71 72.10 -0.34 26.25
C PRO A 71 70.77 0.18 26.78
N ALA A 72 70.14 0.98 25.96
CA ALA A 72 68.86 1.57 26.26
C ALA A 72 67.72 0.73 25.63
N TYR A 73 67.62 -0.53 26.04
CA TYR A 73 66.42 -1.29 25.71
C TYR A 73 65.60 -1.54 26.96
N ASP A 74 64.43 -0.93 27.01
CA ASP A 74 63.44 -1.09 28.09
C ASP A 74 62.10 -1.01 27.44
N GLU A 75 61.46 -2.15 27.26
CA GLU A 75 60.12 -2.23 26.65
C GLU A 75 59.13 -2.92 27.58
N ALA A 76 57.93 -2.42 27.57
CA ALA A 76 56.80 -3.00 28.27
C ALA A 76 55.85 -3.68 27.25
N LEU A 77 55.78 -4.98 27.34
CA LEU A 77 54.85 -5.77 26.52
C LEU A 77 53.55 -5.96 27.27
N THR A 78 52.46 -5.36 26.79
CA THR A 78 51.14 -5.58 27.36
C THR A 78 50.54 -6.90 26.88
N ILE A 79 50.29 -7.81 27.80
CA ILE A 79 49.56 -9.04 27.54
C ILE A 79 48.07 -8.78 27.74
N ARG A 80 47.34 -8.93 26.68
CA ARG A 80 45.85 -8.78 26.71
C ARG A 80 45.20 -10.14 26.70
N PHE A 81 44.18 -10.31 27.56
CA PHE A 81 43.35 -11.51 27.57
C PHE A 81 42.25 -11.41 26.51
N ALA A 82 42.26 -12.33 25.59
CA ALA A 82 41.18 -12.46 24.61
C ALA A 82 39.97 -13.19 25.26
N HIS A 83 38.93 -12.45 25.53
CA HIS A 83 37.67 -13.02 26.00
C HIS A 83 36.89 -13.63 24.83
N THR A 84 37.30 -14.84 24.40
CA THR A 84 36.70 -15.51 23.22
C THR A 84 35.49 -16.38 23.53
N ASN A 85 35.40 -16.89 24.76
CA ASN A 85 34.29 -17.71 25.23
C ASN A 85 33.25 -16.76 25.88
N THR A 86 32.25 -16.36 25.07
CA THR A 86 31.28 -15.33 25.50
C THR A 86 29.84 -15.76 25.29
N GLU A 87 28.94 -15.21 26.10
CA GLU A 87 27.50 -15.32 25.93
C GLU A 87 26.83 -13.95 25.92
N ILE A 88 25.70 -13.82 25.22
CA ILE A 88 24.87 -12.62 25.22
C ILE A 88 23.77 -12.80 26.27
N ARG A 89 23.61 -11.82 27.14
CA ARG A 89 22.56 -11.77 28.16
C ARG A 89 21.65 -10.58 27.97
N ASP A 90 20.41 -10.70 28.44
CA ASP A 90 19.40 -9.64 28.45
C ASP A 90 19.04 -9.09 27.06
N ALA A 91 19.27 -9.87 26.00
CA ALA A 91 18.80 -9.49 24.67
C ALA A 91 17.27 -9.47 24.63
N LYS A 92 16.70 -8.46 24.00
CA LYS A 92 15.26 -8.29 23.83
C LYS A 92 14.99 -7.81 22.39
N GLU A 93 14.07 -8.45 21.69
CA GLU A 93 13.65 -7.97 20.39
C GLU A 93 12.83 -6.67 20.51
N ALA A 94 12.97 -5.78 19.53
CA ALA A 94 12.14 -4.58 19.44
C ALA A 94 10.72 -4.98 19.00
N THR A 95 9.72 -4.35 19.59
CA THR A 95 8.32 -4.45 19.17
C THR A 95 7.88 -3.20 18.39
N CYS A 96 6.63 -3.10 18.02
CA CYS A 96 6.11 -1.88 17.39
C CYS A 96 6.24 -0.64 18.29
N LEU A 97 6.11 -0.81 19.60
CA LEU A 97 6.02 0.28 20.59
C LEU A 97 7.22 0.36 21.54
N GLU A 98 7.91 -0.75 21.74
CA GLU A 98 8.99 -0.83 22.71
C GLU A 98 10.32 -1.07 22.02
N ASP A 99 11.33 -0.38 22.53
CA ASP A 99 12.71 -0.61 22.12
C ASP A 99 13.17 -2.02 22.52
N GLY A 100 13.96 -2.59 21.65
CA GLY A 100 14.72 -3.81 21.90
C GLY A 100 16.11 -3.50 22.46
N TYR A 101 16.87 -4.55 22.68
CA TYR A 101 18.25 -4.48 23.17
C TYR A 101 19.07 -5.64 22.58
N THR A 102 20.28 -5.35 22.09
CA THR A 102 21.12 -6.41 21.51
C THR A 102 21.71 -7.37 22.55
N GLY A 103 21.59 -7.01 23.83
CA GLY A 103 22.13 -7.77 24.94
C GLY A 103 23.59 -7.45 25.24
N ASP A 104 23.96 -7.64 26.49
CA ASP A 104 25.34 -7.48 26.99
C ASP A 104 26.12 -8.76 26.74
N THR A 105 27.35 -8.64 26.26
CA THR A 105 28.24 -9.80 26.02
C THR A 105 29.14 -9.97 27.25
N TYR A 106 29.03 -11.11 27.90
CA TYR A 106 29.86 -11.49 29.08
C TYR A 106 30.81 -12.62 28.71
N CYS A 107 32.01 -12.57 29.28
CA CYS A 107 32.94 -13.71 29.23
C CYS A 107 32.47 -14.80 30.20
N LEU A 108 32.35 -16.02 29.69
CA LEU A 108 31.99 -17.19 30.54
C LEU A 108 33.09 -17.63 31.47
N ASP A 109 34.34 -17.39 31.10
CA ASP A 109 35.50 -17.83 31.90
C ASP A 109 35.76 -16.97 33.12
N CYS A 110 35.50 -15.64 33.02
CA CYS A 110 35.78 -14.68 34.11
C CYS A 110 34.57 -13.87 34.58
N GLY A 111 33.43 -13.96 33.91
CA GLY A 111 32.22 -13.21 34.28
C GLY A 111 32.22 -11.73 33.94
N LYS A 112 33.30 -11.19 33.32
CA LYS A 112 33.39 -9.76 32.99
C LYS A 112 32.50 -9.42 31.79
N LEU A 113 31.97 -8.18 31.84
CA LEU A 113 31.30 -7.56 30.68
C LEU A 113 32.36 -7.23 29.63
N VAL A 114 32.28 -7.87 28.47
CA VAL A 114 33.17 -7.69 27.32
C VAL A 114 32.69 -6.58 26.40
N LYS A 115 31.38 -6.58 26.14
CA LYS A 115 30.74 -5.57 25.31
C LYS A 115 29.35 -5.26 25.86
N LYS A 116 29.07 -3.98 26.05
CA LYS A 116 27.72 -3.51 26.36
C LYS A 116 26.85 -3.55 25.10
N GLY A 117 25.63 -4.00 25.25
CA GLY A 117 24.64 -4.01 24.17
C GLY A 117 24.21 -2.59 23.77
N GLU A 118 23.48 -2.54 22.67
CA GLU A 118 22.92 -1.33 22.09
C GLU A 118 21.40 -1.41 22.06
N THR A 119 20.73 -0.27 22.21
CA THR A 119 19.29 -0.16 22.08
C THR A 119 18.91 -0.36 20.60
N ILE A 120 17.92 -1.20 20.37
CA ILE A 120 17.29 -1.36 19.05
C ILE A 120 16.01 -0.52 19.08
N PRO A 121 15.89 0.55 18.29
CA PRO A 121 14.69 1.39 18.31
C PRO A 121 13.42 0.59 18.02
N ALA A 122 12.30 1.00 18.63
CA ALA A 122 10.97 0.43 18.35
C ALA A 122 10.66 0.49 16.85
N LEU A 123 10.08 -0.58 16.32
CA LEU A 123 9.88 -0.78 14.87
C LEU A 123 8.81 0.14 14.28
N GLY A 124 7.97 0.74 15.12
CA GLY A 124 6.77 1.44 14.70
C GLY A 124 5.69 0.49 14.14
N HIS A 125 4.53 1.03 13.83
CA HIS A 125 3.48 0.25 13.17
C HIS A 125 3.70 0.23 11.65
N ASP A 126 3.40 -0.89 11.04
CA ASP A 126 3.39 -1.12 9.60
C ASP A 126 1.94 -1.39 9.18
N PHE A 127 1.17 -0.29 9.03
CA PHE A 127 -0.23 -0.40 8.70
C PHE A 127 -0.43 -0.70 7.21
N GLY A 128 -1.29 -1.66 6.93
CA GLY A 128 -1.78 -1.96 5.60
C GLY A 128 -2.70 -0.86 5.02
N PRO A 129 -3.28 -1.09 3.84
CA PRO A 129 -4.24 -0.16 3.26
C PRO A 129 -5.51 -0.05 4.11
N TRP A 130 -6.20 1.09 3.98
CA TRP A 130 -7.50 1.30 4.58
C TRP A 130 -8.58 0.42 3.92
N THR A 131 -9.41 -0.20 4.73
CA THR A 131 -10.60 -0.94 4.29
C THR A 131 -11.83 -0.24 4.85
N VAL A 132 -12.78 0.12 3.98
CA VAL A 132 -14.05 0.71 4.42
C VAL A 132 -14.86 -0.38 5.11
N THR A 133 -15.24 -0.13 6.37
CA THR A 133 -16.06 -1.03 7.20
C THR A 133 -17.51 -0.59 7.27
N LYS A 134 -17.76 0.71 7.06
CA LYS A 134 -19.08 1.29 6.91
C LYS A 134 -18.98 2.44 5.91
N GLU A 135 -19.80 2.42 4.86
CA GLU A 135 -19.90 3.55 3.94
C GLU A 135 -20.55 4.76 4.61
N ALA A 136 -20.05 5.96 4.26
CA ALA A 136 -20.71 7.19 4.66
C ALA A 136 -21.99 7.39 3.84
N THR A 137 -23.04 7.90 4.48
CA THR A 137 -24.29 8.31 3.81
C THR A 137 -24.46 9.83 3.89
N CYS A 138 -25.56 10.35 3.40
CA CYS A 138 -25.89 11.77 3.56
C CYS A 138 -26.08 12.21 5.01
N THR A 139 -26.45 11.31 5.90
CA THR A 139 -26.84 11.62 7.29
C THR A 139 -25.97 10.93 8.33
N GLU A 140 -25.17 9.96 7.94
CA GLU A 140 -24.35 9.18 8.85
C GLU A 140 -22.92 9.09 8.36
N ASP A 141 -21.99 9.26 9.28
CA ASP A 141 -20.58 9.02 9.04
C ASP A 141 -20.30 7.54 8.75
N GLY A 142 -19.40 7.31 7.82
CA GLY A 142 -18.80 6.01 7.58
C GLY A 142 -17.59 5.76 8.47
N THR A 143 -17.00 4.57 8.35
CA THR A 143 -15.77 4.20 9.04
C THR A 143 -14.88 3.39 8.13
N ARG A 144 -13.56 3.56 8.29
CA ARG A 144 -12.54 2.70 7.69
C ARG A 144 -11.53 2.25 8.72
N GLU A 145 -11.01 1.07 8.53
CA GLU A 145 -10.02 0.46 9.42
C GLU A 145 -8.79 0.02 8.65
N ARG A 146 -7.66 0.01 9.34
CA ARG A 146 -6.45 -0.66 8.90
C ARG A 146 -5.78 -1.37 10.07
N SER A 147 -4.99 -2.38 9.80
CA SER A 147 -4.29 -3.13 10.83
C SER A 147 -2.80 -3.17 10.58
N CYS A 148 -2.03 -3.17 11.66
CA CYS A 148 -0.59 -3.35 11.60
C CYS A 148 -0.25 -4.81 11.27
N SER A 149 0.60 -5.02 10.24
CA SER A 149 1.04 -6.35 9.81
C SER A 149 1.88 -7.08 10.85
N ARG A 150 2.52 -6.34 11.78
CA ARG A 150 3.45 -6.88 12.79
C ARG A 150 2.77 -7.26 14.10
N CYS A 151 1.88 -6.41 14.62
CA CYS A 151 1.30 -6.59 15.95
C CYS A 151 -0.23 -6.77 15.93
N GLY A 152 -0.89 -6.56 14.79
CA GLY A 152 -2.35 -6.67 14.67
C GLY A 152 -3.12 -5.46 15.23
N GLU A 153 -2.42 -4.41 15.72
CA GLU A 153 -3.06 -3.19 16.20
C GLU A 153 -3.93 -2.59 15.10
N LYS A 154 -5.14 -2.17 15.48
CA LYS A 154 -6.12 -1.59 14.56
C LYS A 154 -6.19 -0.09 14.74
N GLU A 155 -6.27 0.62 13.62
CA GLU A 155 -6.57 2.05 13.56
C GLU A 155 -7.89 2.23 12.82
N THR A 156 -8.79 3.05 13.39
CA THR A 156 -10.09 3.36 12.82
C THR A 156 -10.17 4.85 12.53
N GLU A 157 -10.68 5.20 11.37
CA GLU A 157 -10.90 6.59 10.98
C GLU A 157 -12.35 6.79 10.53
N VAL A 158 -12.91 7.94 10.89
CA VAL A 158 -14.25 8.36 10.48
C VAL A 158 -14.20 8.91 9.06
N ILE A 159 -15.08 8.43 8.20
CA ILE A 159 -15.37 9.01 6.88
C ILE A 159 -16.57 9.96 7.09
N PRO A 160 -16.41 11.28 6.99
CA PRO A 160 -17.50 12.20 7.22
C PRO A 160 -18.69 11.94 6.30
N ALA A 161 -19.90 12.13 6.83
CA ALA A 161 -21.14 12.10 6.04
C ALA A 161 -21.02 13.02 4.83
N ASN A 162 -21.38 12.52 3.67
CA ASN A 162 -21.26 13.23 2.40
C ASN A 162 -22.55 13.05 1.58
N CYS A 163 -23.13 14.17 1.17
CA CYS A 163 -24.32 14.19 0.33
C CYS A 163 -24.03 14.97 -0.95
N PRO A 164 -23.59 14.28 -2.02
CA PRO A 164 -23.21 14.91 -3.28
C PRO A 164 -24.29 15.79 -3.90
N SER A 165 -25.56 15.47 -3.69
CA SER A 165 -26.69 16.24 -4.18
C SER A 165 -27.15 17.38 -3.25
N GLN A 166 -26.50 17.58 -2.10
CA GLN A 166 -26.91 18.59 -1.09
C GLN A 166 -26.98 20.02 -1.64
N GLY A 167 -26.22 20.33 -2.68
CA GLY A 167 -26.24 21.63 -3.36
C GLY A 167 -27.50 21.90 -4.20
N PHE A 168 -28.32 20.87 -4.47
CA PHE A 168 -29.53 21.01 -5.28
C PHE A 168 -30.77 21.18 -4.37
N THR A 169 -31.40 22.30 -4.51
CA THR A 169 -32.57 22.67 -3.66
C THR A 169 -33.83 21.90 -4.02
N ASP A 170 -33.89 21.27 -5.18
CA ASP A 170 -35.00 20.49 -5.72
C ASP A 170 -34.80 18.96 -5.59
N VAL A 171 -33.76 18.52 -4.89
CA VAL A 171 -33.53 17.09 -4.57
C VAL A 171 -33.97 16.83 -3.13
N ASP A 172 -35.09 16.13 -2.98
CA ASP A 172 -35.62 15.74 -1.67
C ASP A 172 -34.92 14.43 -1.22
N GLN A 173 -34.18 14.50 -0.11
CA GLN A 173 -33.43 13.38 0.47
C GLN A 173 -34.31 12.21 0.93
N SER A 174 -35.59 12.39 1.12
CA SER A 174 -36.54 11.34 1.50
C SER A 174 -37.10 10.54 0.32
N LYS A 175 -36.79 10.95 -0.90
CA LYS A 175 -37.35 10.35 -2.12
C LYS A 175 -36.53 9.16 -2.60
N TRP A 176 -37.20 8.24 -3.27
CA TRP A 176 -36.64 7.02 -3.85
C TRP A 176 -35.43 7.25 -4.77
N TYR A 177 -35.33 8.42 -5.38
CA TYR A 177 -34.25 8.75 -6.33
C TYR A 177 -33.01 9.35 -5.70
N HIS A 178 -33.03 9.64 -4.39
CA HIS A 178 -31.96 10.42 -3.75
C HIS A 178 -30.59 9.74 -3.86
N GLU A 179 -30.53 8.45 -3.49
CA GLU A 179 -29.29 7.66 -3.59
C GLU A 179 -28.73 7.61 -5.02
N ALA A 180 -29.63 7.42 -5.99
CA ALA A 180 -29.24 7.38 -7.38
C ALA A 180 -28.73 8.75 -7.90
N ILE A 181 -29.30 9.86 -7.44
CA ILE A 181 -28.82 11.20 -7.79
C ILE A 181 -27.47 11.46 -7.14
N ASP A 182 -27.25 11.10 -5.88
CA ASP A 182 -25.95 11.19 -5.21
C ASP A 182 -24.89 10.40 -5.98
N PHE A 183 -25.22 9.18 -6.38
CA PHE A 183 -24.31 8.35 -7.18
C PHE A 183 -23.93 9.04 -8.49
N VAL A 184 -24.88 9.44 -9.31
CA VAL A 184 -24.56 10.01 -10.63
C VAL A 184 -23.86 11.37 -10.55
N VAL A 185 -24.05 12.12 -9.46
CA VAL A 185 -23.37 13.40 -9.19
C VAL A 185 -21.95 13.14 -8.72
N SER A 186 -21.74 12.22 -7.76
CA SER A 186 -20.41 11.86 -7.25
C SER A 186 -19.50 11.27 -8.33
N GLN A 187 -20.07 10.46 -9.22
CA GLN A 187 -19.36 9.87 -10.37
C GLN A 187 -19.26 10.84 -11.57
N ASN A 188 -19.71 12.10 -11.42
CA ASN A 188 -19.74 13.10 -12.50
C ASN A 188 -20.46 12.64 -13.79
N LEU A 189 -21.33 11.64 -13.69
CA LEU A 189 -22.15 11.14 -14.82
C LEU A 189 -23.23 12.13 -15.20
N MET A 190 -23.94 12.67 -14.19
CA MET A 190 -24.93 13.70 -14.39
C MET A 190 -24.58 14.95 -13.58
N ARG A 191 -24.93 16.10 -14.12
CA ARG A 191 -24.77 17.42 -13.48
C ARG A 191 -26.12 18.06 -13.30
N GLY A 192 -26.19 19.07 -12.42
CA GLY A 192 -27.36 19.94 -12.33
C GLY A 192 -27.68 20.63 -13.65
N MET A 193 -28.92 21.03 -13.81
CA MET A 193 -29.34 21.93 -14.91
C MET A 193 -28.93 23.38 -14.62
N SER A 194 -28.66 23.68 -13.34
CA SER A 194 -27.94 24.88 -12.86
C SER A 194 -27.10 24.48 -11.63
N ASP A 195 -26.42 25.43 -11.03
CA ASP A 195 -25.64 25.22 -9.80
C ASP A 195 -26.50 24.75 -8.61
N THR A 196 -27.80 25.05 -8.60
CA THR A 196 -28.71 24.77 -7.49
C THR A 196 -29.91 23.90 -7.84
N LEU A 197 -30.04 23.48 -9.10
CA LEU A 197 -31.21 22.69 -9.56
C LEU A 197 -30.72 21.46 -10.34
N PHE A 198 -31.17 20.28 -9.91
CA PHE A 198 -30.95 19.01 -10.63
C PHE A 198 -32.08 18.73 -11.61
N GLN A 199 -33.31 19.12 -11.30
CA GLN A 199 -34.57 18.82 -12.01
C GLN A 199 -34.86 17.31 -12.08
N PRO A 200 -35.09 16.63 -10.94
CA PRO A 200 -35.34 15.18 -10.89
C PRO A 200 -36.49 14.73 -11.79
N ASP A 201 -37.59 15.50 -11.80
CA ASP A 201 -38.80 15.24 -12.57
C ASP A 201 -38.74 15.74 -14.01
N GLY A 202 -37.68 16.48 -14.37
CA GLY A 202 -37.44 16.94 -15.74
C GLY A 202 -37.16 15.77 -16.69
N ASN A 203 -37.74 15.81 -17.88
CA ASN A 203 -37.49 14.80 -18.91
C ASN A 203 -36.05 14.91 -19.46
N MET A 204 -35.40 13.78 -19.65
CA MET A 204 -34.07 13.72 -20.24
C MET A 204 -34.16 13.74 -21.78
N THR A 205 -33.33 14.56 -22.41
CA THR A 205 -33.26 14.63 -23.87
C THR A 205 -32.33 13.56 -24.43
N ARG A 206 -32.46 13.24 -25.75
CA ARG A 206 -31.59 12.32 -26.45
C ARG A 206 -30.11 12.78 -26.43
N ALA A 207 -29.85 14.09 -26.53
CA ALA A 207 -28.52 14.67 -26.40
C ALA A 207 -27.93 14.45 -25.00
N GLN A 208 -28.71 14.66 -23.96
CA GLN A 208 -28.26 14.38 -22.58
C GLN A 208 -28.00 12.89 -22.35
N MET A 209 -28.84 12.00 -22.93
CA MET A 209 -28.66 10.55 -22.78
C MET A 209 -27.31 10.08 -23.37
N VAL A 210 -26.96 10.48 -24.60
CA VAL A 210 -25.65 10.11 -25.17
C VAL A 210 -24.48 10.72 -24.39
N THR A 211 -24.65 11.95 -23.83
CA THR A 211 -23.65 12.61 -23.02
C THR A 211 -23.36 11.82 -21.73
N VAL A 212 -24.38 11.28 -21.09
CA VAL A 212 -24.22 10.48 -19.87
C VAL A 212 -23.51 9.16 -20.16
N LEU A 213 -23.89 8.45 -21.24
CA LEU A 213 -23.21 7.21 -21.62
C LEU A 213 -21.76 7.44 -22.05
N TYR A 214 -21.48 8.56 -22.70
CA TYR A 214 -20.12 8.97 -23.04
C TYR A 214 -19.26 9.23 -21.82
N ARG A 215 -19.81 9.86 -20.78
CA ARG A 215 -19.14 10.04 -19.48
C ARG A 215 -18.94 8.71 -18.75
N LEU A 216 -19.92 7.80 -18.84
CA LEU A 216 -19.79 6.47 -18.26
C LEU A 216 -18.71 5.62 -18.94
N ALA A 217 -18.34 5.97 -20.18
CA ALA A 217 -17.23 5.40 -20.95
C ALA A 217 -15.92 6.20 -20.78
N ASP A 218 -15.77 7.02 -19.72
CA ASP A 218 -14.58 7.85 -19.47
C ASP A 218 -14.21 8.84 -20.57
N THR A 219 -15.21 9.32 -21.32
CA THR A 219 -15.03 10.36 -22.34
C THR A 219 -13.88 10.10 -23.33
N PRO A 220 -13.86 8.97 -24.04
CA PRO A 220 -12.79 8.64 -24.97
C PRO A 220 -12.64 9.69 -26.06
N ALA A 221 -11.42 9.90 -26.55
CA ALA A 221 -11.16 10.80 -27.66
C ALA A 221 -11.96 10.38 -28.90
N VAL A 222 -12.53 11.34 -29.60
CA VAL A 222 -13.32 11.12 -30.83
C VAL A 222 -12.78 11.90 -31.98
N GLU A 223 -12.81 11.29 -33.15
CA GLU A 223 -12.51 11.95 -34.45
C GLU A 223 -13.65 11.61 -35.39
N GLY A 224 -14.15 12.56 -36.13
CA GLY A 224 -15.21 12.28 -37.10
C GLY A 224 -16.41 13.23 -37.04
N SER A 225 -17.50 12.80 -37.65
CA SER A 225 -18.73 13.57 -37.72
C SER A 225 -19.93 12.64 -37.86
N VAL A 226 -21.11 13.19 -37.62
CA VAL A 226 -22.37 12.46 -37.77
C VAL A 226 -23.13 12.94 -39.00
N PRO A 227 -23.97 12.09 -39.63
CA PRO A 227 -24.73 12.44 -40.84
C PRO A 227 -25.97 13.31 -40.55
N PHE A 228 -26.20 13.70 -39.30
CA PHE A 228 -27.44 14.34 -38.89
C PHE A 228 -27.43 15.84 -39.15
N THR A 229 -28.39 16.35 -39.91
CA THR A 229 -28.50 17.75 -40.30
C THR A 229 -29.06 18.66 -39.23
N ASP A 230 -29.68 18.08 -38.19
CA ASP A 230 -30.25 18.80 -37.06
C ASP A 230 -29.28 18.89 -35.85
N VAL A 231 -28.00 18.51 -36.04
CA VAL A 231 -26.93 18.58 -35.06
C VAL A 231 -25.94 19.68 -35.47
N LYS A 232 -25.71 20.66 -34.59
CA LYS A 232 -24.73 21.73 -34.80
C LYS A 232 -23.41 21.33 -34.13
N ALA A 233 -22.31 21.67 -34.75
CA ALA A 233 -20.98 21.52 -34.16
C ALA A 233 -20.82 22.41 -32.91
N GLY A 234 -19.94 22.00 -31.98
CA GLY A 234 -19.62 22.77 -30.78
C GLY A 234 -20.69 22.77 -29.68
N GLN A 235 -21.66 21.88 -29.76
CA GLN A 235 -22.64 21.68 -28.69
C GLN A 235 -22.03 20.80 -27.58
N PHE A 236 -22.57 20.91 -26.35
CA PHE A 236 -22.12 20.11 -25.20
C PHE A 236 -22.16 18.60 -25.41
N TYR A 237 -22.92 18.14 -26.40
CA TYR A 237 -23.11 16.73 -26.75
C TYR A 237 -22.42 16.33 -28.05
N SER A 238 -21.66 17.22 -28.71
CA SER A 238 -21.10 16.93 -30.04
C SER A 238 -20.21 15.70 -30.03
N ASP A 239 -19.21 15.67 -29.18
CA ASP A 239 -18.26 14.54 -29.06
C ASP A 239 -18.97 13.28 -28.60
N ALA A 240 -19.87 13.38 -27.62
CA ALA A 240 -20.66 12.27 -27.11
C ALA A 240 -21.53 11.65 -28.20
N LEU A 241 -22.10 12.47 -29.10
CA LEU A 241 -22.92 11.98 -30.19
C LEU A 241 -22.09 11.31 -31.30
N VAL A 242 -20.92 11.87 -31.63
CA VAL A 242 -19.98 11.23 -32.59
C VAL A 242 -19.58 9.87 -32.05
N TRP A 243 -19.11 9.79 -30.81
CA TRP A 243 -18.75 8.55 -30.15
C TRP A 243 -19.89 7.52 -30.14
N ALA A 244 -21.08 7.96 -29.71
CA ALA A 244 -22.23 7.06 -29.62
C ALA A 244 -22.71 6.56 -30.99
N TYR A 245 -22.58 7.37 -32.04
CA TYR A 245 -22.90 7.01 -33.39
C TYR A 245 -21.90 5.99 -33.97
N GLU A 246 -20.60 6.26 -33.84
CA GLU A 246 -19.53 5.40 -34.35
C GLU A 246 -19.54 4.01 -33.68
N ASN A 247 -19.87 3.96 -32.39
CA ASN A 247 -19.99 2.71 -31.63
C ASN A 247 -21.38 2.06 -31.71
N GLY A 248 -22.27 2.54 -32.60
CA GLY A 248 -23.57 1.97 -32.83
C GLY A 248 -24.59 2.12 -31.71
N ILE A 249 -24.25 2.88 -30.64
CA ILE A 249 -25.13 3.15 -29.47
C ILE A 249 -26.27 4.07 -29.90
N ALA A 250 -25.95 5.15 -30.59
CA ALA A 250 -26.94 6.12 -31.08
C ALA A 250 -27.23 5.92 -32.54
N LYS A 251 -28.53 5.87 -32.87
CA LYS A 251 -29.02 5.96 -34.23
C LYS A 251 -29.97 7.16 -34.36
N GLY A 252 -30.11 7.72 -35.55
CA GLY A 252 -31.06 8.79 -35.81
C GLY A 252 -32.49 8.31 -35.61
N VAL A 253 -33.43 9.25 -35.50
CA VAL A 253 -34.85 9.03 -35.64
C VAL A 253 -35.20 8.83 -37.13
N THR A 254 -34.34 9.36 -38.02
CA THR A 254 -34.23 9.05 -39.44
C THR A 254 -32.73 9.03 -39.80
N ASP A 255 -32.39 8.66 -41.03
CA ASP A 255 -30.99 8.63 -41.52
C ASP A 255 -30.30 10.01 -41.42
N GLN A 256 -31.07 11.11 -41.47
CA GLN A 256 -30.55 12.49 -41.45
C GLN A 256 -30.91 13.30 -40.19
N ARG A 257 -31.63 12.69 -39.24
CA ARG A 257 -32.08 13.42 -38.03
C ARG A 257 -31.84 12.62 -36.76
N PHE A 258 -31.16 13.24 -35.82
CA PHE A 258 -30.94 12.71 -34.45
C PHE A 258 -32.03 13.10 -33.49
N ALA A 259 -32.64 14.26 -33.64
CA ALA A 259 -33.59 14.90 -32.73
C ALA A 259 -32.98 15.16 -31.31
N PRO A 260 -31.88 15.91 -31.15
CA PRO A 260 -31.12 16.02 -29.92
C PRO A 260 -31.91 16.56 -28.72
N HIS A 261 -32.89 17.42 -28.98
CA HIS A 261 -33.70 18.06 -27.92
C HIS A 261 -35.01 17.34 -27.61
N THR A 262 -35.30 16.23 -28.29
CA THR A 262 -36.49 15.40 -28.03
C THR A 262 -36.24 14.57 -26.78
N SER A 263 -37.23 14.49 -25.86
CA SER A 263 -37.17 13.63 -24.69
C SER A 263 -37.09 12.16 -25.04
N VAL A 264 -36.28 11.43 -24.30
CA VAL A 264 -36.11 9.97 -24.47
C VAL A 264 -37.30 9.23 -23.88
N THR A 265 -37.88 8.32 -24.62
CA THR A 265 -38.89 7.39 -24.09
C THR A 265 -38.23 6.24 -23.32
N ARG A 266 -38.97 5.54 -22.47
CA ARG A 266 -38.43 4.38 -21.69
C ARG A 266 -37.90 3.29 -22.62
N GLU A 267 -38.61 2.95 -23.73
CA GLU A 267 -38.08 1.99 -24.66
C GLU A 267 -36.80 2.45 -25.36
N GLN A 268 -36.68 3.76 -25.68
CA GLN A 268 -35.45 4.31 -26.27
C GLN A 268 -34.30 4.32 -25.27
N MET A 269 -34.56 4.67 -24.03
CA MET A 269 -33.57 4.62 -22.94
C MET A 269 -32.99 3.21 -22.83
N VAL A 270 -33.82 2.21 -22.77
CA VAL A 270 -33.40 0.80 -22.66
C VAL A 270 -32.55 0.37 -23.84
N VAL A 271 -32.92 0.78 -25.07
CA VAL A 271 -32.12 0.48 -26.28
C VAL A 271 -30.74 1.13 -26.23
N PHE A 272 -30.62 2.34 -25.69
CA PHE A 272 -29.31 2.98 -25.45
C PHE A 272 -28.44 2.16 -24.48
N PHE A 273 -28.99 1.74 -23.35
CA PHE A 273 -28.27 0.91 -22.38
C PHE A 273 -27.92 -0.46 -22.91
N ALA A 274 -28.82 -1.12 -23.64
CA ALA A 274 -28.56 -2.43 -24.23
C ALA A 274 -27.38 -2.39 -25.22
N ARG A 275 -27.33 -1.38 -26.10
CA ARG A 275 -26.21 -1.19 -27.04
C ARG A 275 -24.92 -0.81 -26.34
N PHE A 276 -25.00 -0.02 -25.28
CA PHE A 276 -23.85 0.30 -24.46
C PHE A 276 -23.30 -0.95 -23.74
N ALA A 277 -24.18 -1.81 -23.23
CA ALA A 277 -23.79 -3.09 -22.64
C ALA A 277 -23.11 -4.01 -23.67
N GLN A 278 -23.63 -4.07 -24.90
CA GLN A 278 -23.00 -4.83 -25.99
C GLN A 278 -21.60 -4.30 -26.33
N LEU A 279 -21.40 -2.98 -26.38
CA LEU A 279 -20.09 -2.37 -26.58
C LEU A 279 -19.09 -2.81 -25.50
N ASN A 280 -19.55 -2.95 -24.24
CA ASN A 280 -18.75 -3.41 -23.11
C ASN A 280 -18.65 -4.96 -23.01
N GLY A 281 -19.02 -5.69 -24.06
CA GLY A 281 -18.88 -7.14 -24.14
C GLY A 281 -19.97 -7.93 -23.41
N GLN A 282 -21.04 -7.28 -22.95
CA GLN A 282 -22.17 -7.96 -22.32
C GLN A 282 -23.07 -8.61 -23.38
N THR A 283 -23.56 -9.80 -23.05
CA THR A 283 -24.54 -10.47 -23.90
C THR A 283 -25.93 -9.86 -23.68
N VAL A 284 -26.50 -9.31 -24.74
CA VAL A 284 -27.87 -8.77 -24.75
C VAL A 284 -28.77 -9.71 -25.53
N GLU A 285 -29.21 -10.75 -24.86
CA GLU A 285 -30.15 -11.74 -25.39
C GLU A 285 -31.36 -11.83 -24.47
N ALA A 286 -32.54 -11.76 -25.03
CA ALA A 286 -33.80 -11.98 -24.30
C ALA A 286 -34.09 -13.49 -24.25
N LYS A 287 -34.19 -14.05 -23.06
CA LYS A 287 -34.53 -15.47 -22.84
C LYS A 287 -35.98 -15.67 -22.40
N GLY A 288 -36.60 -14.64 -21.90
CA GLY A 288 -37.99 -14.62 -21.44
C GLY A 288 -38.91 -13.81 -22.32
N ASP A 289 -40.01 -13.37 -21.74
CA ASP A 289 -40.97 -12.52 -22.38
C ASP A 289 -41.48 -11.39 -21.47
N LEU A 290 -42.35 -10.57 -22.00
CA LEU A 290 -42.96 -9.44 -21.26
C LEU A 290 -44.44 -9.75 -20.91
N SER A 291 -44.86 -11.01 -20.89
CA SER A 291 -46.26 -11.43 -20.74
C SER A 291 -46.89 -10.97 -19.40
N ASN A 292 -46.06 -10.72 -18.38
CA ASN A 292 -46.53 -10.18 -17.10
C ASN A 292 -46.99 -8.71 -17.18
N TYR A 293 -46.74 -8.03 -18.29
CA TYR A 293 -47.09 -6.63 -18.48
C TYR A 293 -48.17 -6.47 -19.53
N HIS A 294 -49.32 -5.88 -19.13
CA HIS A 294 -50.46 -5.74 -20.05
C HIS A 294 -50.23 -4.75 -21.20
N ASP A 295 -49.20 -3.93 -21.12
CA ASP A 295 -48.82 -3.00 -22.18
C ASP A 295 -47.58 -3.48 -22.96
N ALA A 296 -47.23 -4.75 -22.87
CA ALA A 296 -46.12 -5.35 -23.61
C ALA A 296 -46.26 -5.17 -25.15
N ASP A 297 -47.44 -5.17 -25.66
CA ASP A 297 -47.70 -4.95 -27.09
C ASP A 297 -47.47 -3.49 -27.53
N ALA A 298 -47.41 -2.55 -26.63
CA ALA A 298 -47.04 -1.17 -26.89
C ALA A 298 -45.52 -1.00 -27.11
N VAL A 299 -44.71 -1.99 -26.75
CA VAL A 299 -43.26 -1.96 -27.01
C VAL A 299 -43.00 -2.10 -28.51
N SER A 300 -42.28 -1.14 -29.09
CA SER A 300 -41.90 -1.18 -30.51
C SER A 300 -41.03 -2.40 -30.82
N ASN A 301 -41.17 -2.95 -32.02
CA ASN A 301 -40.43 -4.13 -32.46
C ASN A 301 -38.90 -3.95 -32.32
N TYR A 302 -38.37 -2.74 -32.60
CA TYR A 302 -36.95 -2.46 -32.48
C TYR A 302 -36.43 -2.46 -31.02
N ALA A 303 -37.30 -2.30 -30.06
CA ALA A 303 -36.96 -2.21 -28.64
C ALA A 303 -37.32 -3.49 -27.86
N ARG A 304 -38.05 -4.44 -28.44
CA ARG A 304 -38.61 -5.60 -27.74
C ARG A 304 -37.53 -6.44 -27.06
N GLU A 305 -36.49 -6.82 -27.82
CA GLU A 305 -35.38 -7.61 -27.28
C GLU A 305 -34.65 -6.87 -26.14
N SER A 306 -34.29 -5.61 -26.37
CA SER A 306 -33.64 -4.78 -25.33
C SER A 306 -34.51 -4.60 -24.09
N MET A 307 -35.83 -4.44 -24.26
CA MET A 307 -36.78 -4.28 -23.15
C MET A 307 -36.87 -5.57 -22.32
N THR A 308 -36.98 -6.73 -22.99
CA THR A 308 -37.01 -8.02 -22.31
C THR A 308 -35.70 -8.27 -21.55
N TRP A 309 -34.55 -8.08 -22.18
CA TRP A 309 -33.24 -8.15 -21.50
C TRP A 309 -33.14 -7.25 -20.28
N ALA A 310 -33.59 -6.00 -20.39
CA ALA A 310 -33.48 -5.05 -19.28
C ALA A 310 -34.38 -5.38 -18.08
N VAL A 311 -35.54 -6.00 -18.36
CA VAL A 311 -36.44 -6.53 -17.31
C VAL A 311 -35.83 -7.77 -16.67
N GLU A 312 -35.32 -8.71 -17.44
CA GLU A 312 -34.71 -9.96 -16.96
C GLU A 312 -33.47 -9.71 -16.10
N THR A 313 -32.63 -8.76 -16.48
CA THR A 313 -31.43 -8.40 -15.72
C THR A 313 -31.73 -7.55 -14.50
N GLY A 314 -32.96 -7.07 -14.35
CA GLY A 314 -33.33 -6.14 -13.27
C GLY A 314 -32.87 -4.70 -13.51
N LEU A 315 -32.32 -4.39 -14.70
CA LEU A 315 -31.89 -3.04 -15.06
C LEU A 315 -33.07 -2.05 -15.00
N ILE A 316 -34.23 -2.48 -15.47
CA ILE A 316 -35.47 -1.75 -15.27
C ILE A 316 -36.54 -2.64 -14.64
N GLN A 317 -37.51 -1.98 -14.00
CA GLN A 317 -38.73 -2.59 -13.52
C GLN A 317 -39.91 -1.87 -14.15
N GLY A 318 -41.10 -2.46 -14.10
CA GLY A 318 -42.33 -1.77 -14.51
C GLY A 318 -42.54 -0.49 -13.67
N VAL A 319 -43.29 0.47 -14.21
CA VAL A 319 -43.78 1.62 -13.41
C VAL A 319 -44.80 1.16 -12.34
N THR A 320 -45.43 0.01 -12.60
CA THR A 320 -46.19 -0.80 -11.63
C THR A 320 -45.75 -2.28 -11.82
N THR A 321 -46.27 -3.17 -11.00
CA THR A 321 -46.02 -4.61 -11.12
C THR A 321 -46.44 -5.20 -12.48
N THR A 322 -47.34 -4.53 -13.21
CA THR A 322 -47.93 -5.02 -14.44
C THR A 322 -47.92 -4.03 -15.61
N THR A 323 -47.18 -2.92 -15.51
CA THR A 323 -47.12 -1.86 -16.53
C THR A 323 -45.70 -1.41 -16.79
N LEU A 324 -45.22 -1.45 -18.03
CA LEU A 324 -43.90 -0.98 -18.47
C LEU A 324 -43.85 0.48 -18.86
N SER A 325 -44.93 1.00 -19.43
CA SER A 325 -45.05 2.33 -20.02
C SER A 325 -43.97 2.68 -21.05
N PRO A 326 -43.78 1.87 -22.12
CA PRO A 326 -42.62 1.99 -23.01
C PRO A 326 -42.56 3.33 -23.77
N LYS A 327 -43.70 3.96 -24.01
CA LYS A 327 -43.81 5.22 -24.77
C LYS A 327 -43.74 6.49 -23.92
N THR A 328 -43.80 6.37 -22.62
CA THR A 328 -43.63 7.53 -21.74
C THR A 328 -42.19 8.02 -21.73
N THR A 329 -42.00 9.31 -21.56
CA THR A 329 -40.67 9.90 -21.44
C THR A 329 -40.06 9.57 -20.08
N SER A 330 -38.74 9.38 -20.06
CA SER A 330 -37.99 9.10 -18.84
C SER A 330 -37.52 10.41 -18.19
N THR A 331 -37.74 10.52 -16.88
CA THR A 331 -37.23 11.64 -16.10
C THR A 331 -35.75 11.47 -15.80
N ARG A 332 -35.09 12.57 -15.39
CA ARG A 332 -33.69 12.55 -15.00
C ARG A 332 -33.46 11.65 -13.77
N ALA A 333 -34.37 11.68 -12.79
CA ALA A 333 -34.34 10.78 -11.64
C ALA A 333 -34.43 9.30 -12.04
N GLN A 334 -35.33 8.95 -12.98
CA GLN A 334 -35.45 7.57 -13.46
C GLN A 334 -34.19 7.10 -14.19
N ILE A 335 -33.55 7.98 -14.95
CA ILE A 335 -32.30 7.63 -15.65
C ILE A 335 -31.12 7.53 -14.66
N ALA A 336 -31.07 8.36 -13.61
CA ALA A 336 -30.10 8.22 -12.54
C ALA A 336 -30.22 6.84 -11.86
N GLU A 337 -31.44 6.40 -11.57
CA GLU A 337 -31.70 5.06 -11.01
C GLU A 337 -31.25 3.92 -11.92
N VAL A 338 -31.51 4.03 -13.22
CA VAL A 338 -31.05 3.01 -14.20
C VAL A 338 -29.54 3.01 -14.32
N LEU A 339 -28.87 4.16 -14.23
CA LEU A 339 -27.41 4.25 -14.21
C LEU A 339 -26.82 3.58 -12.97
N LEU A 340 -27.35 3.86 -11.78
CA LEU A 340 -26.92 3.19 -10.55
C LEU A 340 -27.06 1.69 -10.67
N ARG A 341 -28.21 1.19 -11.13
CA ARG A 341 -28.43 -0.25 -11.36
C ARG A 341 -27.47 -0.83 -12.40
N TYR A 342 -27.27 -0.12 -13.50
CA TYR A 342 -26.33 -0.56 -14.54
C TYR A 342 -24.92 -0.77 -13.97
N CYS A 343 -24.41 0.20 -13.23
CA CYS A 343 -23.10 0.10 -12.60
C CYS A 343 -23.03 -0.98 -11.51
N THR A 344 -24.13 -1.24 -10.81
CA THR A 344 -24.21 -2.31 -9.80
C THR A 344 -24.24 -3.71 -10.43
N ILE A 345 -24.89 -3.86 -11.59
CA ILE A 345 -25.07 -5.16 -12.26
C ILE A 345 -23.88 -5.53 -13.14
N PHE A 346 -23.28 -4.54 -13.82
CA PHE A 346 -22.32 -4.75 -14.91
C PHE A 346 -20.97 -4.04 -14.70
N GLY A 347 -20.83 -3.20 -13.64
CA GLY A 347 -19.62 -2.43 -13.32
C GLY A 347 -18.55 -3.14 -12.53
#